data_128ce0edbc804ef19f4a64d1fb49d917
#
_entry.id   128ce0edbc804ef19f4a64d1fb49d917
#
_cell.length_a   1.000
_cell.length_b   1.000
_cell.length_c   1.000
_cell.angle_alpha   90.00
_cell.angle_beta   90.00
_cell.angle_gamma   90.00
#
_symmetry.space_group_name_H-M   'P 1'
#
loop_
_entity.id
_entity.type
_entity.pdbx_description
1 polymer ?
#
loop_
_entity_poly.entity_id
_entity_poly.type
_entity_poly.pdbx_seq_one_letter_code
_entity_poly.pdbx_strand_id
1 'polypeptide(L)'
;GPHTTYALPGRMMISGLSNNQDFGGRTALVEYTNDGTYVATYDMPTDANLNGAVKTGQIADGYGYDVRALPRRNAMITSSFTGWNNYMMNLGKLMGDSEAMQRFGNTVVVWDLHQRKPKKIFDVPGAPLEIRCAWGSSNNYCFTTTALTSQIWLIYEKDNDWHAESVGTI
;
A
#
# COMPACT_ATOMS: atom_id res chain seq x y z
N GLY A 1 11.80 5.41 5.01
CA GLY A 1 12.40 4.29 5.72
C GLY A 1 11.62 2.99 5.53
N PRO A 2 12.16 1.82 5.91
CA PRO A 2 11.44 0.56 5.85
C PRO A 2 10.34 0.50 6.93
N HIS A 3 9.27 -0.25 6.64
CA HIS A 3 8.19 -0.46 7.59
C HIS A 3 7.85 -1.94 7.72
N THR A 4 6.94 -2.46 6.90
CA THR A 4 6.52 -3.85 7.00
C THR A 4 7.52 -4.78 6.33
N THR A 5 7.86 -5.85 7.02
CA THR A 5 8.62 -6.98 6.49
C THR A 5 7.67 -8.17 6.34
N TYR A 6 7.54 -8.70 5.13
CA TYR A 6 6.62 -9.78 4.82
C TYR A 6 7.35 -10.96 4.16
N ALA A 7 7.23 -12.12 4.78
CA ALA A 7 7.86 -13.34 4.29
C ALA A 7 7.03 -14.00 3.18
N LEU A 8 7.69 -14.33 2.09
CA LEU A 8 7.22 -15.19 1.01
C LEU A 8 8.14 -16.42 0.93
N PRO A 9 7.72 -17.52 0.31
CA PRO A 9 8.60 -18.66 0.12
C PRO A 9 9.91 -18.26 -0.61
N GLY A 10 11.04 -18.37 0.08
CA GLY A 10 12.35 -18.01 -0.44
C GLY A 10 12.64 -16.51 -0.60
N ARG A 11 11.74 -15.64 -0.16
CA ARG A 11 11.85 -14.18 -0.34
C ARG A 11 11.35 -13.41 0.87
N MET A 12 11.89 -12.22 1.02
CA MET A 12 11.45 -11.23 1.98
C MET A 12 11.08 -9.95 1.24
N MET A 13 9.85 -9.49 1.40
CA MET A 13 9.37 -8.22 0.85
C MET A 13 9.33 -7.16 1.95
N ILE A 14 9.87 -6.01 1.70
CA ILE A 14 9.90 -4.88 2.65
C ILE A 14 9.22 -3.69 2.02
N SER A 15 8.20 -3.15 2.68
CA SER A 15 7.59 -1.89 2.27
C SER A 15 8.42 -0.70 2.73
N GLY A 16 8.58 0.29 1.86
CA GLY A 16 9.05 1.61 2.25
C GLY A 16 7.90 2.45 2.77
N LEU A 17 8.17 3.26 3.80
CA LEU A 17 7.29 4.37 4.18
C LEU A 17 7.39 5.47 3.11
N SER A 18 7.12 6.70 3.44
CA SER A 18 7.42 7.82 2.57
C SER A 18 8.94 8.01 2.42
N ASN A 19 9.33 8.62 1.33
CA ASN A 19 10.66 9.20 1.21
C ASN A 19 10.70 10.56 1.96
N ASN A 20 11.75 11.36 1.79
CA ASN A 20 11.86 12.67 2.42
C ASN A 20 11.14 13.80 1.66
N GLN A 21 10.25 13.46 0.74
CA GLN A 21 9.32 14.39 0.10
C GLN A 21 7.95 14.24 0.73
N ASP A 22 7.23 15.36 0.93
CA ASP A 22 5.95 15.33 1.62
C ASP A 22 4.77 15.03 0.72
N PHE A 23 4.87 15.35 -0.57
CA PHE A 23 3.81 15.12 -1.54
C PHE A 23 4.35 14.33 -2.72
N GLY A 24 3.72 13.21 -3.03
CA GLY A 24 4.15 12.34 -4.10
C GLY A 24 5.55 11.77 -3.87
N GLY A 25 6.34 11.75 -4.92
CA GLY A 25 7.70 11.24 -4.89
C GLY A 25 7.77 9.72 -4.99
N ARG A 26 8.99 9.19 -4.88
CA ARG A 26 9.21 7.76 -5.06
C ARG A 26 9.17 7.04 -3.74
N THR A 27 8.35 6.01 -3.67
CA THR A 27 8.42 4.97 -2.65
C THR A 27 8.37 3.61 -3.34
N ALA A 28 8.75 2.55 -2.65
CA ALA A 28 8.93 1.26 -3.27
C ALA A 28 8.76 0.10 -2.29
N LEU A 29 8.63 -1.09 -2.89
CA LEU A 29 8.89 -2.37 -2.24
C LEU A 29 10.32 -2.81 -2.55
N VAL A 30 11.00 -3.36 -1.56
CA VAL A 30 12.34 -3.92 -1.73
C VAL A 30 12.28 -5.41 -1.45
N GLU A 31 12.85 -6.22 -2.33
CA GLU A 31 12.87 -7.67 -2.21
C GLU A 31 14.28 -8.18 -1.92
N TYR A 32 14.34 -9.10 -0.96
CA TYR A 32 15.54 -9.85 -0.59
C TYR A 32 15.27 -11.35 -0.64
N THR A 33 16.31 -12.14 -0.80
CA THR A 33 16.28 -13.57 -0.51
C THR A 33 16.27 -13.81 0.99
N ASN A 34 16.01 -15.04 1.43
CA ASN A 34 15.99 -15.37 2.88
C ASN A 34 17.36 -15.28 3.55
N ASP A 35 18.44 -15.32 2.77
CA ASP A 35 19.82 -15.14 3.27
C ASP A 35 20.28 -13.66 3.27
N GLY A 36 19.36 -12.74 2.92
CA GLY A 36 19.63 -11.31 2.95
C GLY A 36 20.25 -10.74 1.67
N THR A 37 20.33 -11.50 0.59
CA THR A 37 20.81 -10.98 -0.69
C THR A 37 19.73 -10.11 -1.35
N TYR A 38 20.08 -8.90 -1.76
CA TYR A 38 19.19 -8.00 -2.49
C TYR A 38 18.78 -8.61 -3.84
N VAL A 39 17.50 -8.53 -4.15
CA VAL A 39 16.94 -9.01 -5.42
C VAL A 39 16.56 -7.85 -6.33
N ALA A 40 15.63 -7.01 -5.88
CA ALA A 40 15.14 -5.89 -6.68
C ALA A 40 14.40 -4.85 -5.85
N THR A 41 14.18 -3.69 -6.45
CA THR A 41 13.30 -2.64 -5.97
C THR A 41 12.16 -2.43 -6.97
N TYR A 42 10.93 -2.37 -6.48
CA TYR A 42 9.72 -2.19 -7.28
C TYR A 42 9.07 -0.88 -6.88
N ASP A 43 9.18 0.12 -7.75
CA ASP A 43 8.62 1.45 -7.48
C ASP A 43 7.08 1.42 -7.47
N MET A 44 6.48 2.14 -6.54
CA MET A 44 5.05 2.44 -6.55
C MET A 44 4.69 3.23 -7.81
N PRO A 45 3.50 3.01 -8.39
CA PRO A 45 3.03 3.73 -9.57
C PRO A 45 2.57 5.16 -9.20
N THR A 46 3.52 6.04 -8.93
CA THR A 46 3.31 7.44 -8.54
C THR A 46 3.59 8.40 -9.69
N ASP A 47 3.37 9.69 -9.49
CA ASP A 47 3.78 10.75 -10.44
C ASP A 47 5.27 10.69 -10.78
N ALA A 48 6.09 10.29 -9.83
CA ALA A 48 7.53 10.13 -10.03
C ALA A 48 7.90 8.85 -10.81
N ASN A 49 6.95 7.93 -10.99
CA ASN A 49 7.11 6.69 -11.77
C ASN A 49 5.87 6.40 -12.61
N LEU A 50 5.67 7.19 -13.64
CA LEU A 50 4.50 7.14 -14.53
C LEU A 50 4.32 5.81 -15.28
N ASN A 51 5.38 5.02 -15.46
CA ASN A 51 5.28 3.75 -16.17
C ASN A 51 4.28 2.78 -15.52
N GLY A 52 4.24 2.73 -14.19
CA GLY A 52 3.25 1.96 -13.46
C GLY A 52 1.85 2.58 -13.55
N ALA A 53 1.76 3.89 -13.39
CA ALA A 53 0.51 4.65 -13.44
C ALA A 53 -0.16 4.57 -14.82
N VAL A 54 0.61 4.68 -15.89
CA VAL A 54 0.08 4.57 -17.27
C VAL A 54 -0.59 3.22 -17.51
N LYS A 55 -0.04 2.14 -16.96
CA LYS A 55 -0.61 0.80 -17.13
C LYS A 55 -1.92 0.60 -16.37
N THR A 56 -2.05 1.20 -15.22
CA THR A 56 -3.25 1.08 -14.37
C THR A 56 -4.32 2.12 -14.73
N GLY A 57 -3.95 3.19 -15.43
CA GLY A 57 -4.79 4.35 -15.65
C GLY A 57 -5.02 5.21 -14.41
N GLN A 58 -4.32 4.95 -13.33
CA GLN A 58 -4.42 5.62 -12.03
C GLN A 58 -3.03 5.86 -11.46
N ILE A 59 -2.94 6.76 -10.48
CA ILE A 59 -1.71 7.12 -9.79
C ILE A 59 -1.87 6.83 -8.31
N ALA A 60 -0.91 6.11 -7.71
CA ALA A 60 -0.82 5.96 -6.27
C ALA A 60 -0.17 7.21 -5.65
N ASP A 61 -0.48 7.46 -4.38
CA ASP A 61 0.27 8.45 -3.62
C ASP A 61 1.71 7.97 -3.33
N GLY A 62 2.58 8.88 -2.99
CA GLY A 62 4.00 8.61 -2.76
C GLY A 62 4.32 8.08 -1.36
N TYR A 63 3.36 7.46 -0.69
CA TYR A 63 3.49 6.93 0.66
C TYR A 63 3.32 5.42 0.66
N GLY A 64 4.02 4.73 1.56
CA GLY A 64 3.85 3.30 1.76
C GLY A 64 3.62 2.98 3.23
N TYR A 65 2.98 1.86 3.52
CA TYR A 65 2.81 1.36 4.88
C TYR A 65 2.91 -0.15 4.93
N ASP A 66 1.87 -0.89 4.59
CA ASP A 66 1.82 -2.33 4.71
C ASP A 66 1.97 -3.05 3.35
N VAL A 67 2.33 -4.31 3.42
CA VAL A 67 2.37 -5.23 2.27
C VAL A 67 1.89 -6.61 2.72
N ARG A 68 0.95 -7.19 1.96
CA ARG A 68 0.45 -8.56 2.17
C ARG A 68 0.27 -9.26 0.83
N ALA A 69 0.40 -10.59 0.85
CA ALA A 69 0.22 -11.38 -0.35
C ALA A 69 -0.90 -12.42 -0.21
N LEU A 70 -1.56 -12.67 -1.33
CA LEU A 70 -2.47 -13.78 -1.59
C LEU A 70 -1.87 -14.63 -2.72
N PRO A 71 -0.91 -15.53 -2.42
CA PRO A 71 -0.15 -16.24 -3.47
C PRO A 71 -1.04 -17.05 -4.41
N ARG A 72 -2.12 -17.64 -3.90
CA ARG A 72 -3.06 -18.44 -4.71
C ARG A 72 -3.90 -17.59 -5.67
N ARG A 73 -3.93 -16.28 -5.47
CA ARG A 73 -4.60 -15.31 -6.34
C ARG A 73 -3.61 -14.52 -7.20
N ASN A 74 -2.34 -14.89 -7.15
CA ASN A 74 -1.29 -14.12 -7.81
C ASN A 74 -1.40 -12.62 -7.50
N ALA A 75 -1.65 -12.29 -6.24
CA ALA A 75 -1.85 -10.92 -5.81
C ALA A 75 -0.97 -10.56 -4.62
N MET A 76 -0.57 -9.31 -4.60
CA MET A 76 0.04 -8.64 -3.46
C MET A 76 -0.65 -7.29 -3.31
N ILE A 77 -0.87 -6.84 -2.07
CA ILE A 77 -1.61 -5.62 -1.78
C ILE A 77 -0.76 -4.75 -0.89
N THR A 78 -0.68 -3.47 -1.22
CA THR A 78 0.03 -2.46 -0.44
C THR A 78 -0.90 -1.31 -0.06
N SER A 79 -0.69 -0.76 1.11
CA SER A 79 -1.40 0.41 1.61
C SER A 79 -0.47 1.61 1.75
N SER A 80 -1.07 2.77 2.03
CA SER A 80 -0.36 4.03 2.19
C SER A 80 -0.75 4.72 3.50
N PHE A 81 0.15 5.52 4.03
CA PHE A 81 -0.12 6.23 5.28
C PHE A 81 0.08 7.73 5.15
N THR A 82 1.32 8.23 5.21
CA THR A 82 1.54 9.69 5.29
C THR A 82 2.93 10.11 4.83
N GLY A 83 3.08 11.39 4.54
CA GLY A 83 4.35 12.02 4.23
C GLY A 83 5.32 12.03 5.41
N TRP A 84 6.61 12.15 5.10
CA TRP A 84 7.70 12.02 6.07
C TRP A 84 7.59 12.98 7.25
N ASN A 85 7.27 14.24 7.00
CA ASN A 85 7.21 15.24 8.06
C ASN A 85 6.10 14.96 9.08
N ASN A 86 5.02 14.28 8.68
CA ASN A 86 3.95 13.90 9.60
C ASN A 86 4.40 12.91 10.67
N TYR A 87 5.34 12.01 10.35
CA TYR A 87 5.89 11.07 11.34
C TYR A 87 6.65 11.76 12.47
N MET A 88 7.16 12.95 12.22
CA MET A 88 7.95 13.73 13.17
C MET A 88 7.10 14.74 13.98
N MET A 89 5.82 14.87 13.66
CA MET A 89 4.91 15.81 14.32
C MET A 89 4.28 15.21 15.57
N ASN A 90 4.06 16.05 16.57
CA ASN A 90 3.19 15.70 17.68
C ASN A 90 1.75 15.55 17.17
N LEU A 91 1.05 14.50 17.61
CA LEU A 91 -0.30 14.18 17.12
C LEU A 91 -1.30 15.34 17.26
N GLY A 92 -1.27 16.06 18.38
CA GLY A 92 -2.17 17.19 18.59
C GLY A 92 -1.92 18.35 17.63
N LYS A 93 -0.66 18.60 17.27
CA LYS A 93 -0.31 19.59 16.25
C LYS A 93 -0.69 19.10 14.86
N LEU A 94 -0.42 17.84 14.58
CA LEU A 94 -0.75 17.20 13.29
C LEU A 94 -2.24 17.34 12.97
N MET A 95 -3.11 17.02 13.91
CA MET A 95 -4.57 17.07 13.70
C MET A 95 -5.13 18.49 13.52
N GLY A 96 -4.40 19.50 13.97
CA GLY A 96 -4.77 20.93 13.78
C GLY A 96 -4.12 21.58 12.56
N ASP A 97 -3.26 20.87 11.83
CA ASP A 97 -2.51 21.42 10.71
C ASP A 97 -3.13 20.97 9.38
N SER A 98 -3.78 21.89 8.68
CA SER A 98 -4.46 21.61 7.41
C SER A 98 -3.51 21.16 6.30
N GLU A 99 -2.26 21.61 6.30
CA GLU A 99 -1.26 21.17 5.34
C GLU A 99 -0.80 19.73 5.66
N ALA A 100 -0.57 19.45 6.93
CA ALA A 100 -0.24 18.09 7.37
C ALA A 100 -1.35 17.08 7.01
N MET A 101 -2.60 17.49 7.13
CA MET A 101 -3.75 16.64 6.75
C MET A 101 -3.78 16.30 5.26
N GLN A 102 -3.24 17.15 4.39
CA GLN A 102 -3.13 16.87 2.96
C GLN A 102 -2.01 15.87 2.62
N ARG A 103 -1.11 15.61 3.56
CA ARG A 103 0.00 14.65 3.39
C ARG A 103 -0.35 13.23 3.82
N PHE A 104 -1.62 12.92 4.08
CA PHE A 104 -2.07 11.55 4.32
C PHE A 104 -2.38 10.82 3.01
N GLY A 105 -2.02 9.55 2.98
CA GLY A 105 -2.26 8.69 1.84
C GLY A 105 -3.72 8.28 1.71
N ASN A 106 -4.13 7.99 0.47
CA ASN A 106 -5.50 7.66 0.10
C ASN A 106 -5.57 6.49 -0.88
N THR A 107 -4.50 5.72 -1.05
CA THR A 107 -4.48 4.69 -2.08
C THR A 107 -4.08 3.33 -1.55
N VAL A 108 -4.66 2.30 -2.15
CA VAL A 108 -4.27 0.90 -2.01
C VAL A 108 -3.94 0.37 -3.40
N VAL A 109 -2.82 -0.33 -3.53
CA VAL A 109 -2.37 -0.89 -4.80
C VAL A 109 -2.44 -2.40 -4.75
N VAL A 110 -3.10 -3.00 -5.73
CA VAL A 110 -3.04 -4.43 -6.02
C VAL A 110 -1.98 -4.68 -7.07
N TRP A 111 -1.09 -5.62 -6.80
CA TRP A 111 0.02 -6.02 -7.64
C TRP A 111 -0.19 -7.43 -8.18
N ASP A 112 0.30 -7.69 -9.37
CA ASP A 112 0.61 -9.05 -9.80
C ASP A 112 1.82 -9.55 -9.00
N LEU A 113 1.60 -10.56 -8.18
CA LEU A 113 2.64 -11.08 -7.29
C LEU A 113 3.80 -11.72 -8.06
N HIS A 114 3.52 -12.45 -9.13
CA HIS A 114 4.56 -13.14 -9.89
C HIS A 114 5.39 -12.17 -10.72
N GLN A 115 4.74 -11.18 -11.33
CA GLN A 115 5.41 -10.19 -12.17
C GLN A 115 5.97 -9.01 -11.37
N ARG A 116 5.57 -8.84 -10.10
CA ARG A 116 5.93 -7.67 -9.29
C ARG A 116 5.54 -6.35 -9.96
N LYS A 117 4.35 -6.31 -10.56
CA LYS A 117 3.86 -5.13 -11.30
C LYS A 117 2.52 -4.66 -10.75
N PRO A 118 2.31 -3.33 -10.67
CA PRO A 118 1.00 -2.81 -10.33
C PRO A 118 -0.07 -3.32 -11.29
N LYS A 119 -1.20 -3.73 -10.75
CA LYS A 119 -2.35 -4.27 -11.48
C LYS A 119 -3.56 -3.35 -11.39
N LYS A 120 -3.83 -2.83 -10.21
CA LYS A 120 -4.95 -1.91 -9.96
C LYS A 120 -4.65 -1.01 -8.77
N ILE A 121 -5.16 0.21 -8.83
CA ILE A 121 -5.06 1.19 -7.74
C ILE A 121 -6.48 1.58 -7.34
N PHE A 122 -6.72 1.65 -6.04
CA PHE A 122 -7.99 2.08 -5.46
C PHE A 122 -7.82 3.34 -4.65
N ASP A 123 -8.78 4.25 -4.76
CA ASP A 123 -8.93 5.34 -3.81
C ASP A 123 -9.57 4.79 -2.54
N VAL A 124 -8.82 4.87 -1.45
CA VAL A 124 -9.22 4.48 -0.10
C VAL A 124 -8.89 5.64 0.83
N PRO A 125 -9.73 6.68 0.84
CA PRO A 125 -9.40 7.93 1.52
C PRO A 125 -9.36 7.77 3.04
N GLY A 126 -8.43 8.50 3.66
CA GLY A 126 -8.32 8.56 5.10
C GLY A 126 -7.19 7.74 5.70
N ALA A 127 -6.09 7.57 4.99
CA ALA A 127 -4.90 6.85 5.42
C ALA A 127 -5.16 5.36 5.70
N PRO A 128 -5.24 4.52 4.66
CA PRO A 128 -5.34 3.08 4.83
C PRO A 128 -4.04 2.52 5.44
N LEU A 129 -4.15 1.83 6.57
CA LEU A 129 -3.01 1.35 7.32
C LEU A 129 -2.76 -0.14 7.09
N GLU A 130 -2.98 -0.91 8.13
CA GLU A 130 -2.75 -2.34 8.14
C GLU A 130 -3.66 -3.08 7.17
N ILE A 131 -3.10 -4.06 6.48
CA ILE A 131 -3.84 -4.99 5.62
C ILE A 131 -3.86 -6.35 6.29
N ARG A 132 -5.02 -6.99 6.34
CA ARG A 132 -5.15 -8.37 6.78
C ARG A 132 -5.97 -9.15 5.77
N CYS A 133 -5.36 -10.21 5.25
CA CYS A 133 -5.98 -11.07 4.27
C CYS A 133 -6.53 -12.33 4.93
N ALA A 134 -7.65 -12.81 4.43
CA ALA A 134 -8.26 -14.03 4.92
C ALA A 134 -7.38 -15.26 4.60
N TRP A 135 -7.29 -16.15 5.58
CA TRP A 135 -6.58 -17.41 5.45
C TRP A 135 -7.47 -18.46 4.79
N GLY A 136 -6.91 -19.21 3.88
CA GLY A 136 -7.60 -20.34 3.25
C GLY A 136 -7.49 -20.33 1.73
N SER A 137 -7.72 -21.49 1.14
CA SER A 137 -7.51 -21.70 -0.29
C SER A 137 -8.55 -21.04 -1.18
N SER A 138 -9.75 -20.85 -0.67
CA SER A 138 -10.86 -20.22 -1.38
C SER A 138 -10.94 -18.70 -1.16
N ASN A 139 -10.18 -18.18 -0.20
CA ASN A 139 -10.26 -16.78 0.17
C ASN A 139 -9.58 -15.88 -0.85
N ASN A 140 -10.25 -14.80 -1.18
CA ASN A 140 -9.89 -13.86 -2.24
C ASN A 140 -10.02 -12.41 -1.76
N TYR A 141 -9.93 -12.15 -0.45
CA TYR A 141 -10.18 -10.83 0.11
C TYR A 141 -9.23 -10.47 1.24
N CYS A 142 -9.07 -9.18 1.41
CA CYS A 142 -8.35 -8.54 2.49
C CYS A 142 -9.20 -7.40 3.07
N PHE A 143 -8.90 -7.02 4.31
CA PHE A 143 -9.42 -5.82 4.93
C PHE A 143 -8.29 -4.83 5.18
N THR A 144 -8.64 -3.56 5.12
CA THR A 144 -7.85 -2.46 5.68
C THR A 144 -8.76 -1.50 6.43
N THR A 145 -8.19 -0.74 7.35
CA THR A 145 -8.89 0.31 8.09
C THR A 145 -8.23 1.65 7.81
N THR A 146 -9.02 2.72 7.83
CA THR A 146 -8.54 4.07 7.58
C THR A 146 -8.48 4.88 8.88
N ALA A 147 -7.30 5.45 9.15
CA ALA A 147 -7.02 6.12 10.43
C ALA A 147 -7.84 7.40 10.64
N LEU A 148 -8.12 8.14 9.56
CA LEU A 148 -8.76 9.45 9.65
C LEU A 148 -10.27 9.40 9.47
N THR A 149 -10.79 8.39 8.80
CA THR A 149 -12.23 8.28 8.48
C THR A 149 -12.92 7.16 9.24
N SER A 150 -12.19 6.40 10.05
CA SER A 150 -12.71 5.27 10.85
C SER A 150 -13.48 4.24 10.01
N GLN A 151 -13.12 4.07 8.75
CA GLN A 151 -13.79 3.12 7.85
C GLN A 151 -13.09 1.78 7.82
N ILE A 152 -13.88 0.74 7.55
CA ILE A 152 -13.40 -0.61 7.22
C ILE A 152 -13.61 -0.82 5.74
N TRP A 153 -12.55 -1.12 5.03
CA TRP A 153 -12.56 -1.39 3.60
C TRP A 153 -12.28 -2.85 3.30
N LEU A 154 -13.12 -3.42 2.44
CA LEU A 154 -12.94 -4.74 1.86
C LEU A 154 -12.30 -4.62 0.49
N ILE A 155 -11.21 -5.37 0.26
CA ILE A 155 -10.50 -5.45 -1.01
C ILE A 155 -10.56 -6.90 -1.44
N TYR A 156 -11.17 -7.18 -2.59
CA TYR A 156 -11.48 -8.55 -2.98
C TYR A 156 -11.42 -8.77 -4.49
N GLU A 157 -11.21 -10.03 -4.87
CA GLU A 157 -11.29 -10.47 -6.26
C GLU A 157 -12.65 -11.09 -6.55
N LYS A 158 -13.29 -10.62 -7.61
CA LYS A 158 -14.52 -11.20 -8.15
C LYS A 158 -14.47 -11.13 -9.67
N ASP A 159 -14.90 -12.20 -10.33
CA ASP A 159 -14.96 -12.29 -11.79
C ASP A 159 -13.64 -11.94 -12.49
N ASN A 160 -12.51 -12.38 -11.91
CA ASN A 160 -11.14 -12.10 -12.33
C ASN A 160 -10.75 -10.61 -12.31
N ASP A 161 -11.47 -9.79 -11.58
CA ASP A 161 -11.12 -8.38 -11.33
C ASP A 161 -11.10 -8.07 -9.83
N TRP A 162 -10.34 -7.04 -9.46
CA TRP A 162 -10.22 -6.57 -8.09
C TRP A 162 -11.14 -5.40 -7.83
N HIS A 163 -11.74 -5.39 -6.64
CA HIS A 163 -12.69 -4.41 -6.16
C HIS A 163 -12.29 -3.92 -4.76
N ALA A 164 -12.69 -2.70 -4.42
CA ALA A 164 -12.56 -2.15 -3.07
C ALA A 164 -13.83 -1.38 -2.72
N GLU A 165 -14.35 -1.62 -1.52
CA GLU A 165 -15.54 -0.94 -1.01
C GLU A 165 -15.48 -0.73 0.50
N SER A 166 -16.02 0.37 0.98
CA SER A 166 -16.22 0.59 2.40
C SER A 166 -17.42 -0.23 2.88
N VAL A 167 -17.17 -1.10 3.86
CA VAL A 167 -18.20 -2.03 4.39
C VAL A 167 -18.68 -1.64 5.79
N GLY A 168 -18.08 -0.62 6.39
CA GLY A 168 -18.49 -0.14 7.71
C GLY A 168 -17.68 1.05 8.19
N THR A 169 -18.21 1.71 9.21
CA THR A 169 -17.55 2.78 9.96
C THR A 169 -17.57 2.42 11.44
N ILE A 170 -16.49 2.67 12.17
CA ILE A 170 -16.33 2.39 13.60
C ILE A 170 -16.56 3.69 14.37
#